data_a8271199929d551c834dbddf621da5c7
#
_entry.id   a8271199929d551c834dbddf621da5c7
#
_cell.length_a   1.000
_cell.length_b   1.000
_cell.length_c   1.000
_cell.angle_alpha   90.00
_cell.angle_beta   90.00
_cell.angle_gamma   90.00
#
_symmetry.space_group_name_H-M   'P 1'
#
loop_
_entity.id
_entity.type
_entity.pdbx_description
1 polymer ?
#
loop_
_entity_poly.entity_id
_entity_poly.type
_entity_poly.pdbx_seq_one_letter_code
_entity_poly.pdbx_strand_id
1 'polypeptide(L)'
;MARKKRKSLIFTIMRMSVIPIAILGVVMTFYSQNSVHEGMVFEIEKSLSGIAHNLISIYNVLDAGDFSQKDDRVYKGETEITSDYRVLDDIKNDTGADVTVFVGDERCLTTLVDKKGNRLVGSHLDKEVASQVIEDGEEYFSQNVDVMGVRYFGYYVPIRNDEN
;
A
#
# COMPACT_ATOMS: atom_id res chain seq x y z
N MET A 1 48.17 46.63 -18.98
CA MET A 1 47.42 45.61 -19.75
C MET A 1 47.36 44.17 -19.13
N ALA A 2 48.32 43.83 -18.26
CA ALA A 2 48.35 42.45 -17.66
C ALA A 2 47.23 42.10 -16.65
N ARG A 3 46.66 43.06 -15.93
CA ARG A 3 45.68 42.83 -14.86
C ARG A 3 44.29 42.38 -15.39
N LYS A 4 43.90 42.79 -16.61
CA LYS A 4 42.62 42.42 -17.24
C LYS A 4 42.62 40.95 -17.76
N LYS A 5 43.77 40.49 -18.25
CA LYS A 5 43.98 39.11 -18.72
C LYS A 5 43.90 38.07 -17.58
N ARG A 6 44.44 38.42 -16.41
CA ARG A 6 44.49 37.54 -15.23
C ARG A 6 43.09 37.31 -14.62
N LYS A 7 42.24 38.36 -14.58
CA LYS A 7 40.84 38.23 -14.15
C LYS A 7 40.02 37.35 -15.09
N SER A 8 40.26 37.43 -16.41
CA SER A 8 39.58 36.58 -17.40
C SER A 8 39.96 35.11 -17.26
N LEU A 9 41.23 34.81 -16.96
CA LEU A 9 41.73 33.44 -16.82
C LEU A 9 41.15 32.74 -15.57
N ILE A 10 41.13 33.46 -14.43
CA ILE A 10 40.55 32.97 -13.18
C ILE A 10 39.02 32.69 -13.37
N PHE A 11 38.31 33.60 -14.03
CA PHE A 11 36.90 33.47 -14.30
C PHE A 11 36.61 32.28 -15.23
N THR A 12 37.46 32.04 -16.22
CA THR A 12 37.34 30.87 -17.12
C THR A 12 37.58 29.56 -16.39
N ILE A 13 38.60 29.49 -15.54
CA ILE A 13 38.89 28.29 -14.72
C ILE A 13 37.73 28.03 -13.73
N MET A 14 37.23 29.06 -13.06
CA MET A 14 36.06 28.91 -12.16
C MET A 14 34.84 28.37 -12.89
N ARG A 15 34.51 28.90 -14.06
CA ARG A 15 33.38 28.39 -14.86
C ARG A 15 33.58 26.94 -15.30
N MET A 16 34.81 26.58 -15.72
CA MET A 16 35.12 25.21 -16.12
C MET A 16 35.06 24.20 -14.97
N SER A 17 35.29 24.63 -13.75
CA SER A 17 35.28 23.74 -12.57
C SER A 17 33.91 23.70 -11.88
N VAL A 18 33.27 24.87 -11.69
CA VAL A 18 32.01 24.96 -10.92
C VAL A 18 30.82 24.44 -11.69
N ILE A 19 30.72 24.67 -13.00
CA ILE A 19 29.60 24.26 -13.80
C ILE A 19 29.46 22.71 -13.84
N PRO A 20 30.51 21.92 -14.14
CA PRO A 20 30.40 20.46 -14.12
C PRO A 20 30.03 19.90 -12.73
N ILE A 21 30.58 20.49 -11.65
CA ILE A 21 30.26 20.06 -10.29
C ILE A 21 28.80 20.36 -9.95
N ALA A 22 28.28 21.52 -10.34
CA ALA A 22 26.89 21.89 -10.14
C ALA A 22 25.93 20.94 -10.92
N ILE A 23 26.27 20.63 -12.17
CA ILE A 23 25.50 19.69 -12.99
C ILE A 23 25.51 18.30 -12.35
N LEU A 24 26.69 17.81 -11.93
CA LEU A 24 26.81 16.53 -11.25
C LEU A 24 25.99 16.49 -9.96
N GLY A 25 25.98 17.55 -9.16
CA GLY A 25 25.18 17.67 -7.95
C GLY A 25 23.68 17.58 -8.24
N VAL A 26 23.20 18.26 -9.27
CA VAL A 26 21.78 18.19 -9.67
C VAL A 26 21.41 16.78 -10.15
N VAL A 27 22.24 16.16 -11.00
CA VAL A 27 22.01 14.80 -11.49
C VAL A 27 21.99 13.79 -10.34
N MET A 28 22.94 13.87 -9.42
CA MET A 28 23.02 13.00 -8.26
C MET A 28 21.81 13.18 -7.33
N THR A 29 21.35 14.41 -7.12
CA THR A 29 20.17 14.68 -6.29
C THR A 29 18.93 14.06 -6.93
N PHE A 30 18.76 14.21 -8.24
CA PHE A 30 17.62 13.65 -8.96
C PHE A 30 17.62 12.11 -8.94
N TYR A 31 18.78 11.50 -9.15
CA TYR A 31 18.94 10.05 -9.08
C TYR A 31 18.69 9.50 -7.68
N SER A 32 19.19 10.18 -6.65
CA SER A 32 19.00 9.81 -5.25
C SER A 32 17.51 9.85 -4.84
N GLN A 33 16.78 10.88 -5.25
CA GLN A 33 15.35 11.00 -4.94
C GLN A 33 14.53 9.86 -5.56
N ASN A 34 14.77 9.50 -6.83
CA ASN A 34 14.08 8.40 -7.48
C ASN A 34 14.38 7.04 -6.82
N SER A 35 15.64 6.78 -6.53
CA SER A 35 16.06 5.52 -5.89
C SER A 35 15.47 5.34 -4.49
N VAL A 36 15.39 6.42 -3.71
CA VAL A 36 14.77 6.39 -2.37
C VAL A 36 13.27 6.15 -2.48
N HIS A 37 12.60 6.79 -3.43
CA HIS A 37 11.16 6.60 -3.62
C HIS A 37 10.82 5.15 -4.00
N GLU A 38 11.51 4.57 -4.97
CA GLU A 38 11.30 3.16 -5.38
C GLU A 38 11.58 2.19 -4.23
N GLY A 39 12.64 2.42 -3.46
CA GLY A 39 12.96 1.62 -2.29
C GLY A 39 11.87 1.69 -1.20
N MET A 40 11.33 2.87 -0.94
CA MET A 40 10.23 3.04 0.02
C MET A 40 8.96 2.34 -0.44
N VAL A 41 8.59 2.46 -1.71
CA VAL A 41 7.42 1.80 -2.28
C VAL A 41 7.54 0.28 -2.16
N PHE A 42 8.70 -0.28 -2.49
CA PHE A 42 8.96 -1.72 -2.34
C PHE A 42 8.81 -2.22 -0.89
N GLU A 43 9.35 -1.47 0.08
CA GLU A 43 9.22 -1.83 1.51
C GLU A 43 7.77 -1.72 2.00
N ILE A 44 7.00 -0.73 1.52
CA ILE A 44 5.57 -0.60 1.84
C ILE A 44 4.79 -1.80 1.26
N GLU A 45 5.01 -2.14 0.00
CA GLU A 45 4.37 -3.29 -0.65
C GLU A 45 4.63 -4.58 0.13
N LYS A 46 5.90 -4.86 0.44
CA LYS A 46 6.30 -6.03 1.22
C LYS A 46 5.68 -6.06 2.62
N SER A 47 5.62 -4.92 3.29
CA SER A 47 5.00 -4.80 4.61
C SER A 47 3.51 -5.08 4.55
N LEU A 48 2.78 -4.48 3.60
CA LEU A 48 1.34 -4.68 3.42
C LEU A 48 1.02 -6.12 3.00
N SER A 49 1.81 -6.72 2.12
CA SER A 49 1.71 -8.13 1.76
C SER A 49 1.84 -9.03 3.01
N GLY A 50 2.85 -8.77 3.84
CA GLY A 50 3.04 -9.50 5.09
C GLY A 50 1.85 -9.38 6.04
N ILE A 51 1.26 -8.20 6.17
CA ILE A 51 0.06 -7.96 7.01
C ILE A 51 -1.15 -8.74 6.47
N ALA A 52 -1.39 -8.70 5.16
CA ALA A 52 -2.51 -9.40 4.54
C ALA A 52 -2.42 -10.93 4.72
N HIS A 53 -1.24 -11.50 4.47
CA HIS A 53 -1.01 -12.94 4.68
C HIS A 53 -1.06 -13.35 6.16
N ASN A 54 -0.61 -12.48 7.06
CA ASN A 54 -0.73 -12.71 8.50
C ASN A 54 -2.20 -12.76 8.94
N LEU A 55 -3.05 -11.86 8.46
CA LEU A 55 -4.49 -11.91 8.73
C LEU A 55 -5.11 -13.25 8.32
N ILE A 56 -4.81 -13.73 7.11
CA ILE A 56 -5.31 -15.02 6.61
C ILE A 56 -4.80 -16.16 7.52
N SER A 57 -3.53 -16.11 7.91
CA SER A 57 -2.92 -17.10 8.81
C SER A 57 -3.59 -17.11 10.19
N ILE A 58 -3.93 -15.94 10.74
CA ILE A 58 -4.65 -15.83 12.02
C ILE A 58 -6.02 -16.51 11.92
N TYR A 59 -6.78 -16.22 10.86
CA TYR A 59 -8.08 -16.88 10.65
C TYR A 59 -7.96 -18.39 10.44
N ASN A 60 -6.93 -18.86 9.75
CA ASN A 60 -6.67 -20.29 9.59
C ASN A 60 -6.31 -21.01 10.91
N VAL A 61 -5.71 -20.28 11.86
CA VAL A 61 -5.45 -20.81 13.21
C VAL A 61 -6.71 -20.79 14.08
N LEU A 62 -7.58 -19.79 13.91
CA LEU A 62 -8.85 -19.69 14.65
C LEU A 62 -9.82 -20.82 14.29
N ASP A 63 -9.92 -21.14 13.01
CA ASP A 63 -10.75 -22.23 12.52
C ASP A 63 -10.14 -22.81 11.23
N ALA A 64 -9.98 -24.13 11.17
CA ALA A 64 -9.40 -24.82 10.01
C ALA A 64 -10.39 -24.99 8.84
N GLY A 65 -11.69 -24.70 9.02
CA GLY A 65 -12.70 -24.79 7.97
C GLY A 65 -12.55 -23.66 6.95
N ASP A 66 -13.23 -23.78 5.82
CA ASP A 66 -13.16 -22.80 4.73
C ASP A 66 -13.85 -21.48 5.05
N PHE A 67 -13.48 -20.44 4.31
CA PHE A 67 -14.26 -19.21 4.32
C PHE A 67 -15.59 -19.43 3.61
N SER A 68 -16.67 -18.98 4.19
CA SER A 68 -18.01 -19.11 3.59
C SER A 68 -18.85 -17.87 3.89
N GLN A 69 -19.79 -17.59 3.01
CA GLN A 69 -20.81 -16.57 3.21
C GLN A 69 -22.17 -17.24 3.38
N LYS A 70 -22.88 -16.86 4.43
CA LYS A 70 -24.28 -17.26 4.67
C LYS A 70 -25.06 -16.00 5.01
N ASP A 71 -26.05 -15.71 4.19
CA ASP A 71 -26.75 -14.42 4.21
C ASP A 71 -25.74 -13.27 4.07
N ASP A 72 -25.77 -12.25 4.93
CA ASP A 72 -24.83 -11.12 4.92
C ASP A 72 -23.64 -11.32 5.88
N ARG A 73 -23.37 -12.58 6.29
CA ARG A 73 -22.32 -12.90 7.28
C ARG A 73 -21.21 -13.74 6.69
N VAL A 74 -20.00 -13.45 7.09
CA VAL A 74 -18.80 -14.21 6.72
C VAL A 74 -18.40 -15.11 7.87
N TYR A 75 -18.07 -16.33 7.52
CA TYR A 75 -17.62 -17.37 8.46
C TYR A 75 -16.25 -17.89 8.04
N LYS A 76 -15.48 -18.30 9.01
CA LYS A 76 -14.34 -19.18 8.86
C LYS A 76 -14.68 -20.49 9.55
N GLY A 77 -14.92 -21.55 8.76
CA GLY A 77 -15.51 -22.78 9.27
C GLY A 77 -16.87 -22.55 9.93
N GLU A 78 -16.96 -22.78 11.25
CA GLU A 78 -18.17 -22.51 12.05
C GLU A 78 -18.12 -21.16 12.77
N THR A 79 -16.99 -20.47 12.74
CA THR A 79 -16.76 -19.21 13.44
C THR A 79 -17.23 -18.02 12.62
N GLU A 80 -18.22 -17.27 13.10
CA GLU A 80 -18.64 -16.00 12.48
C GLU A 80 -17.55 -14.94 12.72
N ILE A 81 -17.11 -14.30 11.62
CA ILE A 81 -16.08 -13.25 11.67
C ILE A 81 -16.62 -11.85 11.37
N THR A 82 -17.83 -11.72 10.82
CA THR A 82 -18.40 -10.43 10.34
C THR A 82 -18.54 -9.38 11.43
N SER A 83 -18.79 -9.77 12.68
CA SER A 83 -18.99 -8.86 13.80
C SER A 83 -17.77 -8.79 14.74
N ASP A 84 -16.75 -9.60 14.50
CA ASP A 84 -15.53 -9.62 15.33
C ASP A 84 -14.40 -8.78 14.74
N TYR A 85 -14.35 -7.54 15.15
CA TYR A 85 -13.30 -6.60 14.71
C TYR A 85 -11.98 -6.72 15.48
N ARG A 86 -11.90 -7.55 16.52
CA ARG A 86 -10.72 -7.61 17.42
C ARG A 86 -9.43 -7.90 16.66
N VAL A 87 -9.44 -8.89 15.79
CA VAL A 87 -8.25 -9.27 15.01
C VAL A 87 -7.78 -8.11 14.12
N LEU A 88 -8.71 -7.43 13.44
CA LEU A 88 -8.38 -6.30 12.57
C LEU A 88 -7.86 -5.11 13.38
N ASP A 89 -8.52 -4.82 14.50
CA ASP A 89 -8.15 -3.69 15.36
C ASP A 89 -6.78 -3.92 16.02
N ASP A 90 -6.47 -5.14 16.44
CA ASP A 90 -5.17 -5.50 16.98
C ASP A 90 -4.06 -5.32 15.92
N ILE A 91 -4.27 -5.81 14.70
CA ILE A 91 -3.32 -5.59 13.59
C ILE A 91 -3.12 -4.09 13.33
N LYS A 92 -4.20 -3.31 13.30
CA LYS A 92 -4.10 -1.85 13.10
C LYS A 92 -3.33 -1.19 14.23
N ASN A 93 -3.58 -1.56 15.48
CA ASN A 93 -2.87 -1.01 16.63
C ASN A 93 -1.37 -1.33 16.61
N ASP A 94 -1.01 -2.53 16.19
CA ASP A 94 0.38 -3.00 16.18
C ASP A 94 1.17 -2.45 14.97
N THR A 95 0.53 -2.32 13.83
CA THR A 95 1.21 -1.98 12.56
C THR A 95 0.93 -0.56 12.06
N GLY A 96 -0.17 0.05 12.50
CA GLY A 96 -0.68 1.33 11.97
C GLY A 96 -1.39 1.20 10.61
N ALA A 97 -1.42 0.00 10.00
CA ALA A 97 -2.08 -0.23 8.73
C ALA A 97 -3.58 -0.50 8.92
N ASP A 98 -4.40 0.08 8.05
CA ASP A 98 -5.81 -0.27 8.00
C ASP A 98 -6.01 -1.63 7.33
N VAL A 99 -6.91 -2.42 7.88
CA VAL A 99 -7.21 -3.78 7.42
C VAL A 99 -8.67 -3.88 7.01
N THR A 100 -8.92 -4.61 5.93
CA THR A 100 -10.26 -4.77 5.38
C THR A 100 -10.45 -6.18 4.82
N VAL A 101 -11.63 -6.74 5.04
CA VAL A 101 -12.11 -7.98 4.40
C VAL A 101 -13.27 -7.62 3.48
N PHE A 102 -13.21 -8.12 2.25
CA PHE A 102 -14.27 -7.99 1.25
C PHE A 102 -14.92 -9.33 0.99
N VAL A 103 -16.18 -9.29 0.59
CA VAL A 103 -16.91 -10.42 0.00
C VAL A 103 -17.37 -10.00 -1.38
N GLY A 104 -16.86 -10.66 -2.41
CA GLY A 104 -16.90 -10.08 -3.74
C GLY A 104 -16.22 -8.70 -3.73
N ASP A 105 -16.92 -7.70 -4.21
CA ASP A 105 -16.43 -6.31 -4.21
C ASP A 105 -16.89 -5.48 -3.00
N GLU A 106 -17.77 -6.02 -2.12
CA GLU A 106 -18.32 -5.30 -0.99
C GLU A 106 -17.47 -5.45 0.28
N ARG A 107 -17.20 -4.34 0.96
CA ARG A 107 -16.43 -4.28 2.21
C ARG A 107 -17.27 -4.75 3.40
N CYS A 108 -16.95 -5.90 3.98
CA CYS A 108 -17.69 -6.51 5.09
C CYS A 108 -17.11 -6.14 6.45
N LEU A 109 -15.78 -6.23 6.61
CA LEU A 109 -15.08 -5.82 7.82
C LEU A 109 -14.00 -4.82 7.48
N THR A 110 -13.82 -3.81 8.34
CA THR A 110 -12.75 -2.83 8.11
C THR A 110 -12.40 -2.08 9.38
N THR A 111 -11.15 -1.65 9.48
CA THR A 111 -10.70 -0.68 10.47
C THR A 111 -10.81 0.76 9.98
N LEU A 112 -11.07 0.98 8.67
CA LEU A 112 -11.30 2.30 8.10
C LEU A 112 -12.58 2.90 8.66
N VAL A 113 -12.52 4.18 9.04
CA VAL A 113 -13.66 4.92 9.60
C VAL A 113 -13.90 6.23 8.85
N ASP A 114 -15.13 6.67 8.84
CA ASP A 114 -15.50 7.99 8.36
C ASP A 114 -15.12 9.10 9.36
N LYS A 115 -15.37 10.37 9.01
CA LYS A 115 -15.09 11.53 9.88
C LYS A 115 -15.89 11.53 11.19
N LYS A 116 -16.92 10.70 11.30
CA LYS A 116 -17.77 10.56 12.51
C LYS A 116 -17.37 9.34 13.35
N GLY A 117 -16.40 8.55 12.90
CA GLY A 117 -15.94 7.32 13.55
C GLY A 117 -16.72 6.07 13.19
N ASN A 118 -17.63 6.10 12.20
CA ASN A 118 -18.32 4.90 11.73
C ASN A 118 -17.43 4.13 10.78
N ARG A 119 -17.40 2.80 10.88
CA ARG A 119 -16.65 1.94 9.95
C ARG A 119 -17.25 1.99 8.55
N LEU A 120 -16.40 1.98 7.54
CA LEU A 120 -16.78 2.09 6.13
C LEU A 120 -17.27 0.76 5.53
N VAL A 121 -18.14 0.05 6.24
CA VAL A 121 -18.78 -1.19 5.78
C VAL A 121 -19.77 -0.87 4.66
N GLY A 122 -19.95 -1.80 3.70
CA GLY A 122 -20.89 -1.66 2.58
C GLY A 122 -20.38 -0.80 1.40
N SER A 123 -19.13 -0.33 1.46
CA SER A 123 -18.51 0.33 0.30
C SER A 123 -17.84 -0.71 -0.62
N HIS A 124 -17.68 -0.35 -1.90
CA HIS A 124 -17.17 -1.27 -2.91
C HIS A 124 -15.70 -1.02 -3.25
N LEU A 125 -15.05 -2.06 -3.79
CA LEU A 125 -13.73 -1.98 -4.39
C LEU A 125 -13.74 -1.05 -5.61
N ASP A 126 -12.59 -0.44 -5.89
CA ASP A 126 -12.34 0.16 -7.19
C ASP A 126 -12.39 -0.90 -8.29
N LYS A 127 -12.89 -0.52 -9.48
CA LYS A 127 -13.05 -1.46 -10.61
C LYS A 127 -11.75 -2.11 -11.05
N GLU A 128 -10.65 -1.37 -11.01
CA GLU A 128 -9.33 -1.88 -11.38
C GLU A 128 -8.88 -2.97 -10.38
N VAL A 129 -9.05 -2.72 -9.09
CA VAL A 129 -8.76 -3.68 -8.03
C VAL A 129 -9.65 -4.92 -8.14
N ALA A 130 -10.96 -4.72 -8.36
CA ALA A 130 -11.91 -5.81 -8.49
C ALA A 130 -11.57 -6.74 -9.67
N SER A 131 -11.19 -6.17 -10.83
CA SER A 131 -10.77 -6.96 -11.99
C SER A 131 -9.55 -7.83 -11.69
N GLN A 132 -8.49 -7.23 -11.13
CA GLN A 132 -7.25 -7.98 -10.85
C GLN A 132 -7.44 -9.06 -9.77
N VAL A 133 -8.13 -8.72 -8.69
CA VAL A 133 -8.20 -9.60 -7.52
C VAL A 133 -9.34 -10.60 -7.62
N ILE A 134 -10.52 -10.19 -8.12
CA ILE A 134 -11.70 -11.05 -8.16
C ILE A 134 -11.77 -11.85 -9.47
N GLU A 135 -11.58 -11.17 -10.64
CA GLU A 135 -11.71 -11.81 -11.94
C GLU A 135 -10.46 -12.61 -12.29
N ASP A 136 -9.27 -11.99 -12.20
CA ASP A 136 -8.00 -12.65 -12.53
C ASP A 136 -7.51 -13.53 -11.37
N GLY A 137 -7.87 -13.19 -10.13
CA GLY A 137 -7.51 -13.91 -8.92
C GLY A 137 -6.06 -13.81 -8.54
N GLU A 138 -5.45 -12.69 -8.87
CA GLU A 138 -4.07 -12.37 -8.56
C GLU A 138 -3.97 -11.42 -7.36
N GLU A 139 -2.85 -11.48 -6.66
CA GLU A 139 -2.54 -10.46 -5.65
C GLU A 139 -2.25 -9.13 -6.34
N TYR A 140 -2.72 -8.04 -5.75
CA TYR A 140 -2.61 -6.73 -6.37
C TYR A 140 -2.12 -5.67 -5.40
N PHE A 141 -1.07 -4.94 -5.78
CA PHE A 141 -0.57 -3.76 -5.08
C PHE A 141 -0.96 -2.48 -5.81
N SER A 142 -1.66 -1.59 -5.14
CA SER A 142 -2.00 -0.26 -5.66
C SER A 142 -1.34 0.84 -4.85
N GLN A 143 -0.71 1.79 -5.54
CA GLN A 143 -0.11 2.97 -4.92
C GLN A 143 -1.10 4.14 -4.79
N ASN A 144 -2.34 3.98 -5.25
CA ASN A 144 -3.26 5.10 -5.38
C ASN A 144 -4.71 4.69 -5.12
N VAL A 145 -4.95 4.05 -3.99
CA VAL A 145 -6.32 3.72 -3.54
C VAL A 145 -6.96 4.97 -2.95
N ASP A 146 -8.06 5.42 -3.52
CA ASP A 146 -8.84 6.54 -2.95
C ASP A 146 -9.87 6.01 -1.96
N VAL A 147 -9.79 6.48 -0.73
CA VAL A 147 -10.81 6.22 0.28
C VAL A 147 -11.30 7.56 0.82
N MET A 148 -12.48 7.98 0.41
CA MET A 148 -13.11 9.26 0.82
C MET A 148 -12.23 10.50 0.59
N GLY A 149 -11.47 10.53 -0.52
CA GLY A 149 -10.57 11.62 -0.89
C GLY A 149 -9.20 11.57 -0.21
N VAL A 150 -8.89 10.51 0.50
CA VAL A 150 -7.56 10.23 1.06
C VAL A 150 -6.91 9.10 0.26
N ARG A 151 -5.68 9.32 -0.15
CA ARG A 151 -4.91 8.33 -0.93
C ARG A 151 -4.15 7.39 -0.01
N TYR A 152 -4.24 6.09 -0.31
CA TYR A 152 -3.58 5.01 0.40
C TYR A 152 -2.76 4.13 -0.55
N PHE A 153 -1.76 3.49 -0.01
CA PHE A 153 -1.22 2.26 -0.59
C PHE A 153 -2.12 1.10 -0.17
N GLY A 154 -2.46 0.23 -1.09
CA GLY A 154 -3.30 -0.94 -0.81
C GLY A 154 -2.67 -2.21 -1.34
N TYR A 155 -2.73 -3.28 -0.57
CA TYR A 155 -2.34 -4.63 -1.00
C TYR A 155 -3.53 -5.56 -0.81
N TYR A 156 -3.86 -6.30 -1.85
CA TYR A 156 -5.04 -7.15 -1.91
C TYR A 156 -4.64 -8.59 -2.17
N VAL A 157 -5.20 -9.51 -1.40
CA VAL A 157 -4.95 -10.94 -1.54
C VAL A 157 -6.30 -11.64 -1.75
N PRO A 158 -6.50 -12.38 -2.85
CA PRO A 158 -7.70 -13.15 -3.04
C PRO A 158 -7.71 -14.33 -2.08
N ILE A 159 -8.83 -14.52 -1.38
CA ILE A 159 -9.07 -15.70 -0.55
C ILE A 159 -9.96 -16.64 -1.35
N ARG A 160 -9.47 -17.85 -1.62
CA ARG A 160 -10.20 -18.90 -2.33
C ARG A 160 -10.34 -20.12 -1.45
N ASN A 161 -11.44 -20.81 -1.60
CA ASN A 161 -11.61 -22.14 -1.03
C ASN A 161 -11.06 -23.20 -1.98
N ASP A 162 -10.69 -24.36 -1.46
CA ASP A 162 -10.07 -25.45 -2.24
C ASP A 162 -10.99 -25.99 -3.35
N GLU A 163 -12.28 -25.62 -3.38
CA GLU A 163 -13.27 -26.09 -4.36
C GLU A 163 -13.52 -25.08 -5.52
N ASN A 164 -12.82 -23.93 -5.60
CA ASN A 164 -13.00 -22.94 -6.67
C ASN A 164 -11.66 -22.40 -7.19
#